data_3f7d53173983023beeff4bb04e844f61
#
_entry.id   3f7d53173983023beeff4bb04e844f61
#
_cell.length_a   1.000
_cell.length_b   1.000
_cell.length_c   1.000
_cell.angle_alpha   90.00
_cell.angle_beta   90.00
_cell.angle_gamma   90.00
#
_symmetry.space_group_name_H-M   'P 1'
#
loop_
_entity.id
_entity.type
_entity.pdbx_description
1 polymer ?
#
loop_
_entity_poly.entity_id
_entity_poly.type
_entity_poly.pdbx_seq_one_letter_code
_entity_poly.pdbx_strand_id
1 'polypeptide(L)'
;GSEMCIRDRLYHSLLSPYLNVGLITADEVISAALKQFQKGKIPLSSCEGFIRQIIGWREYIHGIYWYFGEEYRHLNHFDSQRKLLPLFADSQKTSMVCVADAIKGIEKRSWVHHIPRLMVLSNLAMLADIKPSEFLSWMREVFIDAADWVMVPNVVGMSMHADGGKMSTKPYVAGGAYISRMSNYCSSCKYNPKERTGEKACPFT
;
A
#
# COMPACT_ATOMS: atom_id res chain seq x y z
N GLY A 1 12.36 -11.51 -6.88
CA GLY A 1 11.28 -10.55 -6.98
C GLY A 1 11.44 -9.69 -8.21
N SER A 2 10.35 -9.18 -8.76
CA SER A 2 10.38 -8.30 -9.92
C SER A 2 11.14 -7.01 -9.59
N GLU A 3 12.09 -6.61 -10.44
CA GLU A 3 12.78 -5.32 -10.32
C GLU A 3 11.82 -4.11 -10.52
N MET A 4 10.61 -4.34 -11.02
CA MET A 4 9.58 -3.33 -11.23
C MET A 4 8.36 -3.52 -10.34
N CYS A 5 8.55 -3.96 -9.11
CA CYS A 5 7.46 -4.35 -8.22
C CYS A 5 6.42 -3.25 -7.93
N ILE A 6 6.76 -1.97 -8.12
CA ILE A 6 5.77 -0.87 -7.98
C ILE A 6 4.77 -0.87 -9.15
N ARG A 7 5.21 -1.20 -10.36
CA ARG A 7 4.37 -1.18 -11.57
C ARG A 7 3.82 -2.55 -11.96
N ASP A 8 4.49 -3.62 -11.55
CA ASP A 8 4.14 -4.99 -11.92
C ASP A 8 2.78 -5.39 -11.33
N ARG A 9 1.93 -5.95 -12.15
CA ARG A 9 0.58 -6.43 -11.77
C ARG A 9 0.44 -7.95 -11.89
N LEU A 10 1.45 -8.64 -12.42
CA LEU A 10 1.36 -10.06 -12.76
C LEU A 10 1.48 -11.00 -11.56
N TYR A 11 2.22 -10.57 -10.53
CA TYR A 11 2.53 -11.40 -9.37
C TYR A 11 1.72 -11.04 -8.13
N HIS A 12 0.60 -10.33 -8.30
CA HIS A 12 -0.31 -9.96 -7.23
C HIS A 12 -1.67 -10.61 -7.45
N SER A 13 -2.18 -11.30 -6.42
CA SER A 13 -3.52 -11.88 -6.47
C SER A 13 -4.60 -10.81 -6.33
N LEU A 14 -5.80 -11.10 -6.81
CA LEU A 14 -7.01 -10.27 -6.62
C LEU A 14 -7.95 -10.90 -5.59
N LEU A 15 -7.41 -11.58 -4.57
CA LEU A 15 -8.19 -12.33 -3.59
C LEU A 15 -8.67 -11.45 -2.42
N SER A 16 -8.03 -10.30 -2.19
CA SER A 16 -8.32 -9.45 -1.02
C SER A 16 -9.80 -9.05 -0.88
N PRO A 17 -10.54 -8.62 -1.93
CA PRO A 17 -11.95 -8.31 -1.79
C PRO A 17 -12.78 -9.50 -1.30
N TYR A 18 -12.56 -10.66 -1.88
CA TYR A 18 -13.30 -11.89 -1.56
C TYR A 18 -13.00 -12.42 -0.17
N LEU A 19 -11.73 -12.36 0.25
CA LEU A 19 -11.30 -12.72 1.61
C LEU A 19 -11.88 -11.76 2.65
N ASN A 20 -11.92 -10.46 2.34
CA ASN A 20 -12.33 -9.44 3.31
C ASN A 20 -13.84 -9.42 3.55
N VAL A 21 -14.64 -9.86 2.59
CA VAL A 21 -16.10 -10.00 2.74
C VAL A 21 -16.53 -11.45 3.05
N GLY A 22 -15.58 -12.37 3.22
CA GLY A 22 -15.87 -13.75 3.62
C GLY A 22 -16.47 -14.63 2.53
N LEU A 23 -16.36 -14.25 1.24
CA LEU A 23 -16.79 -15.10 0.13
C LEU A 23 -15.88 -16.31 -0.09
N ILE A 24 -14.61 -16.18 0.27
CA ILE A 24 -13.64 -17.26 0.39
C ILE A 24 -12.92 -17.15 1.72
N THR A 25 -12.55 -18.26 2.31
CA THR A 25 -11.82 -18.30 3.57
C THR A 25 -10.30 -18.40 3.34
N ALA A 26 -9.53 -17.99 4.34
CA ALA A 26 -8.07 -18.19 4.32
C ALA A 26 -7.69 -19.66 4.15
N ASP A 27 -8.45 -20.55 4.80
CA ASP A 27 -8.24 -22.00 4.78
C ASP A 27 -8.44 -22.61 3.38
N GLU A 28 -9.47 -22.17 2.66
CA GLU A 28 -9.70 -22.58 1.25
C GLU A 28 -8.54 -22.15 0.36
N VAL A 29 -8.05 -20.91 0.51
CA VAL A 29 -6.94 -20.38 -0.28
C VAL A 29 -5.65 -21.13 0.00
N ILE A 30 -5.33 -21.39 1.28
CA ILE A 30 -4.15 -22.14 1.72
C ILE A 30 -4.22 -23.58 1.21
N SER A 31 -5.35 -24.26 1.38
CA SER A 31 -5.56 -25.61 0.93
C SER A 31 -5.40 -25.74 -0.59
N ALA A 32 -5.90 -24.78 -1.36
CA ALA A 32 -5.72 -24.74 -2.81
C ALA A 32 -4.24 -24.60 -3.21
N ALA A 33 -3.48 -23.74 -2.54
CA ALA A 33 -2.05 -23.55 -2.78
C ALA A 33 -1.25 -24.82 -2.44
N LEU A 34 -1.49 -25.42 -1.28
CA LEU A 34 -0.84 -26.68 -0.85
C LEU A 34 -1.12 -27.83 -1.84
N LYS A 35 -2.36 -27.94 -2.34
CA LYS A 35 -2.70 -28.95 -3.34
C LYS A 35 -1.92 -28.77 -4.65
N GLN A 36 -1.62 -27.54 -5.08
CA GLN A 36 -0.78 -27.31 -6.26
C GLN A 36 0.71 -27.64 -5.98
N PHE A 37 1.19 -27.31 -4.79
CA PHE A 37 2.53 -27.71 -4.36
C PHE A 37 2.70 -29.23 -4.32
N GLN A 38 1.77 -29.96 -3.70
CA GLN A 38 1.79 -31.43 -3.63
C GLN A 38 1.77 -32.10 -4.99
N LYS A 39 1.14 -31.46 -5.99
CA LYS A 39 1.17 -31.92 -7.39
C LYS A 39 2.45 -31.56 -8.15
N GLY A 40 3.43 -30.95 -7.51
CA GLY A 40 4.69 -30.51 -8.13
C GLY A 40 4.53 -29.35 -9.12
N LYS A 41 3.39 -28.61 -9.10
CA LYS A 41 3.11 -27.53 -10.06
C LYS A 41 3.71 -26.18 -9.66
N ILE A 42 4.06 -26.00 -8.39
CA ILE A 42 4.68 -24.78 -7.88
C ILE A 42 5.85 -25.15 -6.94
N PRO A 43 6.94 -24.36 -6.93
CA PRO A 43 8.05 -24.61 -6.03
C PRO A 43 7.69 -24.24 -4.58
N LEU A 44 8.40 -24.87 -3.62
CA LEU A 44 8.21 -24.62 -2.18
C LEU A 44 8.30 -23.13 -1.82
N SER A 45 9.29 -22.43 -2.36
CA SER A 45 9.50 -21.00 -2.08
C SER A 45 8.31 -20.11 -2.47
N SER A 46 7.64 -20.43 -3.59
CA SER A 46 6.44 -19.70 -4.02
C SER A 46 5.23 -20.05 -3.17
N CYS A 47 5.07 -21.33 -2.83
CA CYS A 47 3.99 -21.78 -1.96
C CYS A 47 4.11 -21.17 -0.57
N GLU A 48 5.29 -21.26 0.03
CA GLU A 48 5.59 -20.71 1.35
C GLU A 48 5.41 -19.19 1.40
N GLY A 49 5.98 -18.48 0.42
CA GLY A 49 5.86 -17.03 0.34
C GLY A 49 4.42 -16.57 0.21
N PHE A 50 3.58 -17.28 -0.57
CA PHE A 50 2.16 -16.97 -0.71
C PHE A 50 1.39 -17.24 0.59
N ILE A 51 1.57 -18.41 1.20
CA ILE A 51 0.89 -18.79 2.45
C ILE A 51 1.26 -17.86 3.59
N ARG A 52 2.52 -17.41 3.66
CA ARG A 52 2.99 -16.44 4.65
C ARG A 52 2.23 -15.10 4.58
N GLN A 53 1.81 -14.66 3.40
CA GLN A 53 0.98 -13.45 3.30
C GLN A 53 -0.41 -13.67 3.92
N ILE A 54 -0.98 -14.86 3.77
CA ILE A 54 -2.32 -15.18 4.29
C ILE A 54 -2.27 -15.39 5.82
N ILE A 55 -1.38 -16.24 6.32
CA ILE A 55 -1.29 -16.58 7.75
C ILE A 55 -0.54 -15.48 8.52
N GLY A 56 0.58 -14.97 7.98
CA GLY A 56 1.42 -13.99 8.67
C GLY A 56 0.82 -12.60 8.66
N TRP A 57 0.90 -11.91 7.53
CA TRP A 57 0.49 -10.51 7.45
C TRP A 57 -0.99 -10.29 7.73
N ARG A 58 -1.87 -11.09 7.15
CA ARG A 58 -3.30 -10.93 7.33
C ARG A 58 -3.72 -11.09 8.79
N GLU A 59 -3.25 -12.14 9.46
CA GLU A 59 -3.55 -12.39 10.86
C GLU A 59 -2.86 -11.39 11.80
N TYR A 60 -1.64 -10.96 11.48
CA TYR A 60 -0.95 -9.90 12.22
C TYR A 60 -1.75 -8.58 12.19
N ILE A 61 -2.19 -8.15 11.01
CA ILE A 61 -2.99 -6.94 10.85
C ILE A 61 -4.32 -7.04 11.61
N HIS A 62 -4.98 -8.19 11.52
CA HIS A 62 -6.21 -8.47 12.27
C HIS A 62 -5.96 -8.41 13.79
N GLY A 63 -4.86 -9.01 14.25
CA GLY A 63 -4.43 -8.94 15.65
C GLY A 63 -4.18 -7.51 16.13
N ILE A 64 -3.48 -6.69 15.34
CA ILE A 64 -3.24 -5.27 15.65
C ILE A 64 -4.55 -4.50 15.81
N TYR A 65 -5.49 -4.70 14.89
CA TYR A 65 -6.80 -4.03 14.93
C TYR A 65 -7.54 -4.28 16.24
N TRP A 66 -7.64 -5.54 16.66
CA TRP A 66 -8.34 -5.91 17.89
C TRP A 66 -7.53 -5.59 19.16
N TYR A 67 -6.21 -5.73 19.12
CA TYR A 67 -5.34 -5.47 20.28
C TYR A 67 -5.33 -4.01 20.71
N PHE A 68 -5.26 -3.08 19.78
CA PHE A 68 -5.24 -1.65 20.08
C PHE A 68 -6.64 -1.01 20.17
N GLY A 69 -7.66 -1.64 19.60
CA GLY A 69 -9.05 -1.20 19.70
C GLY A 69 -9.36 0.12 18.97
N GLU A 70 -10.48 0.73 19.35
CA GLU A 70 -11.07 1.86 18.64
C GLU A 70 -10.17 3.11 18.61
N GLU A 71 -9.49 3.41 19.70
CA GLU A 71 -8.65 4.61 19.82
C GLU A 71 -7.44 4.62 18.86
N TYR A 72 -7.02 3.45 18.37
CA TYR A 72 -5.89 3.34 17.47
C TYR A 72 -6.07 4.15 16.18
N ARG A 73 -7.29 4.22 15.65
CA ARG A 73 -7.60 4.96 14.41
C ARG A 73 -7.43 6.47 14.52
N HIS A 74 -7.39 7.01 15.74
CA HIS A 74 -7.27 8.44 16.01
C HIS A 74 -5.84 8.90 16.24
N LEU A 75 -4.88 7.98 16.25
CA LEU A 75 -3.47 8.30 16.49
C LEU A 75 -2.89 9.17 15.38
N ASN A 76 -2.04 10.13 15.79
CA ASN A 76 -1.40 11.09 14.90
C ASN A 76 -0.04 11.53 15.50
N HIS A 77 0.95 10.64 15.45
CA HIS A 77 2.25 10.82 16.10
C HIS A 77 3.00 12.08 15.64
N PHE A 78 2.89 12.44 14.36
CA PHE A 78 3.56 13.61 13.80
C PHE A 78 2.75 14.91 13.92
N ASP A 79 1.57 14.86 14.53
CA ASP A 79 0.62 15.98 14.62
C ASP A 79 0.28 16.61 13.26
N SER A 80 0.23 15.78 12.21
CA SER A 80 -0.10 16.19 10.84
C SER A 80 -1.52 16.73 10.75
N GLN A 81 -1.69 17.91 10.12
CA GLN A 81 -2.99 18.62 10.11
C GLN A 81 -3.53 18.90 8.70
N ARG A 82 -2.74 18.63 7.67
CA ARG A 82 -3.12 18.99 6.30
C ARG A 82 -4.25 18.10 5.76
N LYS A 83 -5.17 18.73 5.06
CA LYS A 83 -6.23 18.02 4.33
C LYS A 83 -5.67 17.23 3.15
N LEU A 84 -6.45 16.26 2.68
CA LEU A 84 -6.13 15.48 1.50
C LEU A 84 -5.87 16.37 0.27
N LEU A 85 -4.79 16.10 -0.46
CA LEU A 85 -4.45 16.88 -1.66
C LEU A 85 -5.41 16.55 -2.82
N PRO A 86 -5.75 17.54 -3.67
CA PRO A 86 -6.66 17.32 -4.80
C PRO A 86 -6.24 16.24 -5.80
N LEU A 87 -4.94 15.92 -5.88
CA LEU A 87 -4.42 14.85 -6.73
C LEU A 87 -4.92 13.45 -6.36
N PHE A 88 -5.34 13.24 -5.11
CA PHE A 88 -5.91 11.95 -4.69
C PHE A 88 -7.32 11.70 -5.24
N ALA A 89 -8.01 12.75 -5.67
CA ALA A 89 -9.32 12.65 -6.31
C ALA A 89 -9.26 12.59 -7.85
N ASP A 90 -8.11 12.93 -8.46
CA ASP A 90 -8.03 13.07 -9.91
C ASP A 90 -6.57 12.87 -10.37
N SER A 91 -6.33 11.82 -11.16
CA SER A 91 -5.00 11.47 -11.68
C SER A 91 -4.39 12.54 -12.59
N GLN A 92 -5.20 13.45 -13.14
CA GLN A 92 -4.75 14.55 -13.99
C GLN A 92 -4.18 15.73 -13.19
N LYS A 93 -4.43 15.79 -11.88
CA LYS A 93 -3.96 16.86 -10.99
C LYS A 93 -2.52 16.70 -10.52
N THR A 94 -1.78 15.75 -11.08
CA THR A 94 -0.38 15.56 -10.78
C THR A 94 0.46 15.27 -12.03
N SER A 95 1.67 15.84 -12.07
CA SER A 95 2.67 15.52 -13.08
C SER A 95 3.62 14.39 -12.64
N MET A 96 3.44 13.82 -11.45
CA MET A 96 4.19 12.68 -10.95
C MET A 96 3.63 11.41 -11.57
N VAL A 97 4.34 10.84 -12.55
CA VAL A 97 3.86 9.68 -13.34
C VAL A 97 3.49 8.48 -12.45
N CYS A 98 4.30 8.20 -11.40
CA CYS A 98 4.02 7.10 -10.46
C CYS A 98 2.72 7.31 -9.66
N VAL A 99 2.45 8.54 -9.24
CA VAL A 99 1.23 8.90 -8.50
C VAL A 99 0.03 8.88 -9.45
N ALA A 100 0.16 9.50 -10.62
CA ALA A 100 -0.90 9.51 -11.63
C ALA A 100 -1.34 8.09 -12.04
N ASP A 101 -0.39 7.17 -12.28
CA ASP A 101 -0.72 5.78 -12.65
C ASP A 101 -1.41 5.03 -11.50
N ALA A 102 -0.97 5.25 -10.25
CA ALA A 102 -1.62 4.65 -9.08
C ALA A 102 -3.06 5.15 -8.92
N ILE A 103 -3.29 6.48 -8.97
CA ILE A 103 -4.65 7.07 -8.90
C ILE A 103 -5.52 6.59 -10.07
N LYS A 104 -5.00 6.59 -11.30
CA LYS A 104 -5.71 6.07 -12.47
C LYS A 104 -6.09 4.58 -12.33
N GLY A 105 -5.25 3.82 -11.64
CA GLY A 105 -5.56 2.44 -11.27
C GLY A 105 -6.79 2.35 -10.36
N ILE A 106 -6.88 3.23 -9.37
CA ILE A 106 -8.02 3.35 -8.46
C ILE A 106 -9.27 3.82 -9.21
N GLU A 107 -9.20 4.91 -9.99
CA GLU A 107 -10.31 5.43 -10.79
C GLU A 107 -10.95 4.35 -11.68
N LYS A 108 -10.13 3.46 -12.24
CA LYS A 108 -10.61 2.43 -13.17
C LYS A 108 -11.14 1.16 -12.51
N ARG A 109 -10.62 0.79 -11.34
CA ARG A 109 -10.82 -0.54 -10.77
C ARG A 109 -11.08 -0.54 -9.26
N SER A 110 -11.06 0.62 -8.62
CA SER A 110 -11.08 0.76 -7.16
C SER A 110 -9.99 -0.11 -6.49
N TRP A 111 -8.87 -0.33 -7.20
CA TRP A 111 -7.82 -1.22 -6.73
C TRP A 111 -6.45 -0.91 -7.38
N VAL A 112 -5.42 -0.92 -6.55
CA VAL A 112 -4.01 -1.15 -6.89
C VAL A 112 -3.42 -2.08 -5.84
N HIS A 113 -2.35 -2.82 -6.18
CA HIS A 113 -1.75 -3.74 -5.21
C HIS A 113 -1.03 -2.99 -4.06
N HIS A 114 -0.58 -3.73 -3.06
CA HIS A 114 -0.05 -3.17 -1.82
C HIS A 114 1.12 -2.18 -2.01
N ILE A 115 2.07 -2.48 -2.91
CA ILE A 115 3.28 -1.67 -3.03
C ILE A 115 3.02 -0.22 -3.52
N PRO A 116 2.22 0.06 -4.57
CA PRO A 116 1.82 1.43 -4.88
C PRO A 116 1.05 2.12 -3.76
N ARG A 117 0.21 1.38 -3.01
CA ARG A 117 -0.49 1.96 -1.84
C ARG A 117 0.50 2.46 -0.82
N LEU A 118 1.48 1.64 -0.44
CA LEU A 118 2.45 1.95 0.62
C LEU A 118 3.53 2.93 0.15
N MET A 119 4.26 2.57 -0.92
CA MET A 119 5.51 3.24 -1.30
C MET A 119 5.31 4.46 -2.21
N VAL A 120 4.11 4.66 -2.75
CA VAL A 120 3.79 5.82 -3.58
C VAL A 120 2.74 6.69 -2.91
N LEU A 121 1.51 6.18 -2.74
CA LEU A 121 0.39 7.00 -2.26
C LEU A 121 0.53 7.37 -0.78
N SER A 122 0.76 6.38 0.09
CA SER A 122 0.91 6.63 1.53
C SER A 122 2.18 7.39 1.85
N ASN A 123 3.28 7.07 1.16
CA ASN A 123 4.54 7.80 1.29
C ASN A 123 4.37 9.28 0.92
N LEU A 124 3.66 9.57 -0.17
CA LEU A 124 3.32 10.96 -0.53
C LEU A 124 2.44 11.63 0.53
N ALA A 125 1.43 10.92 1.02
CA ALA A 125 0.53 11.46 2.05
C ALA A 125 1.29 11.82 3.34
N MET A 126 2.17 10.92 3.80
CA MET A 126 3.00 11.16 4.99
C MET A 126 3.97 12.33 4.77
N LEU A 127 4.70 12.36 3.64
CA LEU A 127 5.65 13.44 3.34
C LEU A 127 4.98 14.80 3.09
N ALA A 128 3.72 14.79 2.65
CA ALA A 128 2.91 16.00 2.46
C ALA A 128 2.21 16.46 3.74
N ASP A 129 2.49 15.83 4.89
CA ASP A 129 1.91 16.18 6.19
C ASP A 129 0.37 16.06 6.23
N ILE A 130 -0.21 15.10 5.49
CA ILE A 130 -1.64 14.87 5.48
C ILE A 130 -2.07 14.23 6.78
N LYS A 131 -3.19 14.72 7.35
CA LYS A 131 -3.76 14.15 8.57
C LYS A 131 -4.13 12.67 8.36
N PRO A 132 -3.69 11.75 9.26
CA PRO A 132 -3.93 10.31 9.08
C PRO A 132 -5.40 9.94 8.91
N SER A 133 -6.31 10.62 9.63
CA SER A 133 -7.76 10.37 9.51
C SER A 133 -8.32 10.76 8.14
N GLU A 134 -7.82 11.82 7.51
CA GLU A 134 -8.20 12.22 6.15
C GLU A 134 -7.78 11.17 5.13
N PHE A 135 -6.52 10.69 5.25
CA PHE A 135 -6.00 9.65 4.35
C PHE A 135 -6.68 8.30 4.58
N LEU A 136 -6.96 7.94 5.83
CA LEU A 136 -7.70 6.71 6.16
C LEU A 136 -9.12 6.73 5.58
N SER A 137 -9.84 7.86 5.71
CA SER A 137 -11.17 8.02 5.13
C SER A 137 -11.15 7.82 3.61
N TRP A 138 -10.22 8.49 2.94
CA TRP A 138 -10.05 8.33 1.50
C TRP A 138 -9.73 6.88 1.09
N MET A 139 -8.82 6.21 1.78
CA MET A 139 -8.47 4.81 1.49
C MET A 139 -9.69 3.88 1.65
N ARG A 140 -10.56 4.14 2.62
CA ARG A 140 -11.80 3.37 2.84
C ARG A 140 -12.85 3.60 1.75
N GLU A 141 -12.91 4.80 1.21
CA GLU A 141 -13.87 5.17 0.16
C GLU A 141 -13.51 4.61 -1.22
N VAL A 142 -12.21 4.56 -1.56
CA VAL A 142 -11.78 4.31 -2.93
C VAL A 142 -11.37 2.87 -3.23
N PHE A 143 -11.08 2.05 -2.19
CA PHE A 143 -10.64 0.66 -2.41
C PHE A 143 -11.74 -0.36 -2.19
N ILE A 144 -11.91 -1.28 -3.16
CA ILE A 144 -12.92 -2.34 -3.11
C ILE A 144 -12.68 -3.37 -1.99
N ASP A 145 -11.45 -3.46 -1.51
CA ASP A 145 -11.05 -4.37 -0.42
C ASP A 145 -10.93 -3.66 0.95
N ALA A 146 -11.52 -2.48 1.10
CA ALA A 146 -11.40 -1.62 2.27
C ALA A 146 -12.27 -2.09 3.43
N ALA A 147 -11.85 -3.12 4.14
CA ALA A 147 -12.41 -3.48 5.44
C ALA A 147 -11.68 -2.72 6.57
N ASP A 148 -12.38 -2.32 7.63
CA ASP A 148 -11.81 -1.54 8.74
C ASP A 148 -10.61 -2.23 9.39
N TRP A 149 -10.73 -3.51 9.69
CA TRP A 149 -9.65 -4.28 10.31
C TRP A 149 -8.38 -4.36 9.44
N VAL A 150 -8.52 -4.20 8.11
CA VAL A 150 -7.39 -4.12 7.17
C VAL A 150 -6.86 -2.70 7.08
N MET A 151 -7.75 -1.71 6.86
CA MET A 151 -7.34 -0.34 6.55
C MET A 151 -6.77 0.39 7.76
N VAL A 152 -7.37 0.26 8.93
CA VAL A 152 -6.93 1.00 10.12
C VAL A 152 -5.47 0.70 10.47
N PRO A 153 -5.03 -0.55 10.67
CA PRO A 153 -3.63 -0.82 11.01
C PRO A 153 -2.68 -0.50 9.85
N ASN A 154 -3.06 -0.80 8.62
CA ASN A 154 -2.20 -0.51 7.46
C ASN A 154 -2.00 0.98 7.24
N VAL A 155 -3.02 1.81 7.43
CA VAL A 155 -2.90 3.26 7.25
C VAL A 155 -2.24 3.90 8.47
N VAL A 156 -2.78 3.70 9.66
CA VAL A 156 -2.30 4.37 10.87
C VAL A 156 -0.91 3.88 11.28
N GLY A 157 -0.71 2.56 11.30
CA GLY A 157 0.57 1.96 11.72
C GLY A 157 1.61 1.91 10.60
N MET A 158 1.31 1.20 9.52
CA MET A 158 2.32 0.91 8.49
C MET A 158 2.59 2.11 7.58
N SER A 159 1.54 2.76 7.06
CA SER A 159 1.68 3.77 6.01
C SER A 159 2.07 5.15 6.54
N MET A 160 1.32 5.64 7.53
CA MET A 160 1.47 7.00 8.04
C MET A 160 2.36 7.07 9.28
N HIS A 161 2.75 5.92 9.84
CA HIS A 161 3.50 5.85 11.11
C HIS A 161 2.85 6.70 12.23
N ALA A 162 1.54 6.83 12.14
CA ALA A 162 0.77 7.69 13.03
C ALA A 162 0.63 7.11 14.44
N ASP A 163 0.95 5.84 14.61
CA ASP A 163 0.98 5.14 15.91
C ASP A 163 2.29 5.32 16.68
N GLY A 164 3.29 6.02 16.12
CA GLY A 164 4.59 6.24 16.74
C GLY A 164 5.43 4.98 16.91
N GLY A 165 5.19 3.97 16.06
CA GLY A 165 6.01 2.76 16.04
C GLY A 165 5.45 1.58 16.82
N LYS A 166 4.17 1.58 17.21
CA LYS A 166 3.52 0.45 17.89
C LYS A 166 3.41 -0.78 17.00
N MET A 167 3.08 -0.60 15.73
CA MET A 167 2.99 -1.67 14.75
C MET A 167 4.32 -1.97 14.07
N SER A 168 5.05 -0.92 13.70
CA SER A 168 6.30 -0.99 12.94
C SER A 168 7.30 0.01 13.49
N THR A 169 8.46 -0.45 13.94
CA THR A 169 9.47 0.36 14.63
C THR A 169 10.02 1.53 13.80
N LYS A 170 9.86 1.50 12.49
CA LYS A 170 10.34 2.53 11.56
C LYS A 170 9.29 2.87 10.51
N PRO A 171 9.17 4.13 10.09
CA PRO A 171 8.31 4.51 8.99
C PRO A 171 8.80 3.90 7.67
N TYR A 172 7.88 3.54 6.80
CA TYR A 172 8.17 3.08 5.45
C TYR A 172 8.34 4.28 4.51
N VAL A 173 9.53 4.86 4.50
CA VAL A 173 9.87 6.01 3.64
C VAL A 173 10.56 5.53 2.38
N ALA A 174 10.06 5.96 1.22
CA ALA A 174 10.64 5.68 -0.09
C ALA A 174 11.05 6.98 -0.78
N GLY A 175 12.34 7.15 -1.04
CA GLY A 175 12.84 8.24 -1.86
C GLY A 175 12.65 8.01 -3.36
N GLY A 176 12.81 9.08 -4.17
CA GLY A 176 12.70 9.00 -5.62
C GLY A 176 13.65 7.98 -6.26
N ALA A 177 14.83 7.78 -5.69
CA ALA A 177 15.78 6.75 -6.13
C ALA A 177 15.24 5.32 -5.97
N TYR A 178 14.49 5.04 -4.89
CA TYR A 178 13.83 3.74 -4.71
C TYR A 178 12.76 3.53 -5.78
N ILE A 179 11.87 4.50 -5.99
CA ILE A 179 10.79 4.42 -6.98
C ILE A 179 11.37 4.24 -8.40
N SER A 180 12.47 4.93 -8.72
CA SER A 180 13.16 4.81 -10.00
C SER A 180 13.74 3.41 -10.23
N ARG A 181 14.28 2.77 -9.20
CA ARG A 181 14.82 1.41 -9.28
C ARG A 181 13.73 0.35 -9.39
N MET A 182 12.60 0.57 -8.72
CA MET A 182 11.50 -0.41 -8.62
C MET A 182 10.38 -0.19 -9.65
N SER A 183 10.62 0.70 -10.63
CA SER A 183 9.66 0.98 -11.70
C SER A 183 10.37 1.66 -12.89
N ASN A 184 9.67 1.82 -14.00
CA ASN A 184 10.12 2.61 -15.13
C ASN A 184 9.41 3.99 -15.24
N TYR A 185 8.70 4.42 -14.21
CA TYR A 185 7.95 5.68 -14.23
C TYR A 185 8.85 6.90 -14.43
N CYS A 186 10.04 6.90 -13.83
CA CYS A 186 10.94 8.05 -13.86
C CYS A 186 11.52 8.35 -15.24
N SER A 187 11.56 7.38 -16.17
CA SER A 187 12.05 7.58 -17.53
C SER A 187 11.18 8.56 -18.35
N SER A 188 9.90 8.66 -18.04
CA SER A 188 8.94 9.56 -18.71
C SER A 188 8.38 10.64 -17.79
N CYS A 189 8.91 10.75 -16.57
CA CYS A 189 8.43 11.72 -15.59
C CYS A 189 9.09 13.09 -15.81
N LYS A 190 8.32 14.16 -15.58
CA LYS A 190 8.82 15.54 -15.54
C LYS A 190 9.90 15.73 -14.47
N TYR A 191 9.80 15.00 -13.35
CA TYR A 191 10.69 15.14 -12.21
C TYR A 191 11.82 14.12 -12.23
N ASN A 192 13.02 14.57 -11.81
CA ASN A 192 14.23 13.76 -11.80
C ASN A 192 14.57 13.32 -10.36
N PRO A 193 14.64 12.01 -10.09
CA PRO A 193 14.96 11.51 -8.75
C PRO A 193 16.43 11.73 -8.33
N LYS A 194 17.29 12.24 -9.20
CA LYS A 194 18.69 12.59 -8.89
C LYS A 194 18.83 14.06 -8.49
N GLU A 195 17.87 14.90 -8.84
CA GLU A 195 17.87 16.33 -8.47
C GLU A 195 17.24 16.51 -7.10
N ARG A 196 17.93 17.23 -6.22
CA ARG A 196 17.49 17.44 -4.82
C ARG A 196 16.77 18.76 -4.61
N THR A 197 16.94 19.72 -5.51
CA THR A 197 16.38 21.06 -5.43
C THR A 197 15.95 21.57 -6.81
N GLY A 198 15.08 22.56 -6.84
CA GLY A 198 14.60 23.18 -8.06
C GLY A 198 13.33 22.52 -8.62
N GLU A 199 12.78 23.12 -9.68
CA GLU A 199 11.47 22.74 -10.25
C GLU A 199 11.41 21.33 -10.85
N LYS A 200 12.54 20.73 -11.16
CA LYS A 200 12.66 19.38 -11.70
C LYS A 200 12.98 18.34 -10.65
N ALA A 201 13.22 18.74 -9.40
CA ALA A 201 13.46 17.79 -8.31
C ALA A 201 12.22 16.91 -8.08
N CYS A 202 12.48 15.61 -7.84
CA CYS A 202 11.39 14.69 -7.52
C CYS A 202 10.85 14.99 -6.11
N PRO A 203 9.53 15.16 -5.93
CA PRO A 203 8.95 15.41 -4.59
C PRO A 203 9.23 14.33 -3.55
N PHE A 204 9.70 13.16 -3.97
CA PHE A 204 10.17 12.08 -3.08
C PHE A 204 11.67 12.14 -2.75
N THR A 205 12.38 13.19 -3.15
CA THR A 205 13.85 13.25 -2.95
C THR A 205 14.23 14.07 -1.73
#